data_987a8b58f8ea1d2d6d86ec3169db4d2a
#
_entry.id   987a8b58f8ea1d2d6d86ec3169db4d2a
#
_cell.length_a   1.000
_cell.length_b   1.000
_cell.length_c   1.000
_cell.angle_alpha   90.00
_cell.angle_beta   90.00
_cell.angle_gamma   90.00
#
_symmetry.space_group_name_H-M   'P 1'
#
loop_
_entity.id
_entity.type
_entity.pdbx_description
1 polymer ?
#
loop_
_entity_poly.entity_id
_entity_poly.type
_entity_poly.pdbx_seq_one_letter_code
_entity_poly.pdbx_strand_id
1 'polypeptide(L)'
;MSLFNATCPECRERIQLNDEKEFGFCMNCGCRIEIAAVRPPEKKEVPAEPEIPAELKEVYEKAKAGDMNAQYELGNCYMTGKIVYQDFEQALIWLNKAAEQGEPFAMYNIGILYSCGHGVKQNCSIAQQWFTRANENGLVERINEAKAKQKSQ
;
A
#
# COMPACT_ATOMS: atom_id res chain seq x y z
N MET A 1 -18.62 -26.25 -9.17
CA MET A 1 -19.70 -25.25 -9.00
C MET A 1 -19.42 -24.45 -7.76
N SER A 2 -18.95 -23.22 -7.90
CA SER A 2 -18.80 -22.31 -6.77
C SER A 2 -20.04 -21.43 -6.66
N LEU A 3 -20.61 -21.33 -5.45
CA LEU A 3 -21.68 -20.42 -5.12
C LEU A 3 -21.10 -19.26 -4.33
N PHE A 4 -21.43 -18.04 -4.66
CA PHE A 4 -21.03 -16.88 -3.88
C PHE A 4 -22.25 -16.08 -3.44
N ASN A 5 -22.12 -15.42 -2.28
CA ASN A 5 -23.17 -14.57 -1.75
C ASN A 5 -23.00 -13.16 -2.32
N ALA A 6 -24.09 -12.61 -2.84
CA ALA A 6 -24.15 -11.25 -3.35
C ALA A 6 -25.39 -10.54 -2.80
N THR A 7 -25.50 -9.24 -3.06
CA THR A 7 -26.68 -8.46 -2.71
C THR A 7 -27.36 -8.01 -4.01
N CYS A 8 -28.64 -8.22 -4.11
CA CYS A 8 -29.41 -7.75 -5.25
C CYS A 8 -29.36 -6.21 -5.34
N PRO A 9 -29.00 -5.62 -6.48
CA PRO A 9 -28.92 -4.17 -6.62
C PRO A 9 -30.27 -3.46 -6.51
N GLU A 10 -31.37 -4.15 -6.85
CA GLU A 10 -32.72 -3.57 -6.85
C GLU A 10 -33.40 -3.65 -5.47
N CYS A 11 -33.50 -4.85 -4.90
CA CYS A 11 -34.22 -5.05 -3.63
C CYS A 11 -33.31 -5.17 -2.40
N ARG A 12 -31.99 -5.15 -2.58
CA ARG A 12 -30.95 -5.29 -1.55
C ARG A 12 -31.00 -6.60 -0.73
N GLU A 13 -31.76 -7.59 -1.18
CA GLU A 13 -31.82 -8.91 -0.54
C GLU A 13 -30.56 -9.71 -0.82
N ARG A 14 -30.16 -10.56 0.13
CA ARG A 14 -29.03 -11.49 -0.04
C ARG A 14 -29.42 -12.60 -1.01
N ILE A 15 -28.59 -12.86 -1.98
CA ILE A 15 -28.80 -13.86 -3.03
C ILE A 15 -27.56 -14.75 -3.15
N GLN A 16 -27.77 -16.00 -3.56
CA GLN A 16 -26.68 -16.91 -3.96
C GLN A 16 -26.67 -17.04 -5.47
N LEU A 17 -25.51 -16.81 -6.06
CA LEU A 17 -25.29 -16.89 -7.50
C LEU A 17 -24.24 -17.94 -7.81
N ASN A 18 -24.37 -18.57 -8.98
CA ASN A 18 -23.39 -19.53 -9.50
C ASN A 18 -22.40 -18.79 -10.40
N ASP A 19 -21.12 -18.99 -10.17
CA ASP A 19 -20.01 -18.37 -10.91
C ASP A 19 -19.86 -18.88 -12.36
N GLU A 20 -20.50 -20.02 -12.71
CA GLU A 20 -20.44 -20.60 -14.05
C GLU A 20 -21.44 -19.95 -15.04
N LYS A 21 -22.34 -19.11 -14.55
CA LYS A 21 -23.36 -18.43 -15.37
C LYS A 21 -22.99 -16.97 -15.58
N GLU A 22 -23.36 -16.43 -16.74
CA GLU A 22 -23.17 -15.01 -17.03
C GLU A 22 -24.21 -14.13 -16.32
N PHE A 23 -25.38 -14.66 -16.01
CA PHE A 23 -26.48 -13.96 -15.33
C PHE A 23 -27.30 -14.89 -14.45
N GLY A 24 -27.98 -14.30 -13.47
CA GLY A 24 -28.95 -14.93 -12.61
C GLY A 24 -30.19 -14.05 -12.43
N PHE A 25 -31.18 -14.56 -11.71
CA PHE A 25 -32.38 -13.81 -11.36
C PHE A 25 -32.53 -13.75 -9.84
N CYS A 26 -32.90 -12.61 -9.31
CA CYS A 26 -33.25 -12.48 -7.91
C CYS A 26 -34.59 -13.19 -7.65
N MET A 27 -34.58 -14.13 -6.71
CA MET A 27 -35.79 -14.89 -6.32
C MET A 27 -36.87 -13.99 -5.66
N ASN A 28 -36.45 -12.86 -5.11
CA ASN A 28 -37.36 -11.95 -4.40
C ASN A 28 -38.04 -10.93 -5.31
N CYS A 29 -37.27 -10.23 -6.16
CA CYS A 29 -37.83 -9.18 -7.05
C CYS A 29 -37.88 -9.56 -8.54
N GLY A 30 -37.30 -10.71 -8.93
CA GLY A 30 -37.27 -11.20 -10.30
C GLY A 30 -36.32 -10.44 -11.25
N CYS A 31 -35.56 -9.46 -10.78
CA CYS A 31 -34.64 -8.72 -11.65
C CYS A 31 -33.53 -9.63 -12.18
N ARG A 32 -33.11 -9.37 -13.42
CA ARG A 32 -31.92 -9.99 -14.00
C ARG A 32 -30.67 -9.37 -13.40
N ILE A 33 -29.75 -10.20 -12.95
CA ILE A 33 -28.49 -9.78 -12.35
C ILE A 33 -27.35 -10.29 -13.22
N GLU A 34 -26.53 -9.39 -13.70
CA GLU A 34 -25.29 -9.76 -14.38
C GLU A 34 -24.28 -10.16 -13.33
N ILE A 35 -23.81 -11.42 -13.37
CA ILE A 35 -22.93 -12.00 -12.35
C ILE A 35 -21.58 -11.28 -12.33
N ALA A 36 -21.10 -10.80 -13.47
CA ALA A 36 -19.87 -10.00 -13.55
C ALA A 36 -19.94 -8.70 -12.74
N ALA A 37 -21.15 -8.08 -12.63
CA ALA A 37 -21.32 -6.83 -11.89
C ALA A 37 -21.43 -6.99 -10.37
N VAL A 38 -21.86 -8.15 -9.89
CA VAL A 38 -22.06 -8.42 -8.46
C VAL A 38 -21.08 -9.45 -7.88
N ARG A 39 -20.24 -10.04 -8.74
CA ARG A 39 -19.14 -10.91 -8.30
C ARG A 39 -18.21 -10.10 -7.39
N PRO A 40 -17.94 -10.55 -6.15
CA PRO A 40 -16.88 -9.93 -5.38
C PRO A 40 -15.62 -9.94 -6.24
N PRO A 41 -14.82 -8.84 -6.22
CA PRO A 41 -13.56 -8.83 -6.93
C PRO A 41 -12.82 -10.12 -6.57
N GLU A 42 -12.44 -10.88 -7.60
CA GLU A 42 -11.57 -12.05 -7.39
C GLU A 42 -10.49 -11.57 -6.45
N LYS A 43 -10.34 -12.24 -5.29
CA LYS A 43 -9.16 -12.00 -4.47
C LYS A 43 -8.03 -12.14 -5.45
N LYS A 44 -7.43 -11.02 -5.86
CA LYS A 44 -6.13 -11.07 -6.52
C LYS A 44 -5.35 -11.97 -5.61
N GLU A 45 -5.04 -13.18 -6.08
CA GLU A 45 -4.08 -14.02 -5.40
C GLU A 45 -2.95 -13.07 -5.12
N VAL A 46 -2.69 -12.84 -3.83
CA VAL A 46 -1.55 -12.03 -3.42
C VAL A 46 -0.41 -12.73 -4.14
N PRO A 47 0.25 -12.07 -5.12
CA PRO A 47 1.26 -12.75 -5.90
C PRO A 47 2.19 -13.39 -4.90
N ALA A 48 2.42 -14.68 -5.05
CA ALA A 48 3.39 -15.42 -4.26
C ALA A 48 4.60 -14.52 -4.09
N GLU A 49 5.02 -14.26 -2.86
CA GLU A 49 6.03 -13.30 -2.39
C GLU A 49 6.66 -12.51 -3.55
N PRO A 50 6.54 -11.18 -3.62
CA PRO A 50 7.01 -10.41 -4.77
C PRO A 50 8.39 -10.95 -5.16
N GLU A 51 8.60 -11.27 -6.44
CA GLU A 51 9.91 -11.72 -6.92
C GLU A 51 10.94 -10.64 -6.60
N ILE A 52 11.51 -10.78 -5.40
CA ILE A 52 12.44 -9.80 -4.86
C ILE A 52 13.79 -10.08 -5.49
N PRO A 53 14.36 -9.13 -6.24
CA PRO A 53 15.69 -9.27 -6.80
C PRO A 53 16.69 -9.70 -5.73
N ALA A 54 17.67 -10.52 -6.10
CA ALA A 54 18.66 -11.04 -5.17
C ALA A 54 19.36 -9.92 -4.38
N GLU A 55 19.53 -8.76 -5.01
CA GLU A 55 20.14 -7.55 -4.43
C GLU A 55 19.32 -6.98 -3.26
N LEU A 56 18.01 -7.13 -3.31
CA LEU A 56 17.09 -6.60 -2.27
C LEU A 56 16.69 -7.66 -1.23
N LYS A 57 17.03 -8.93 -1.46
CA LYS A 57 16.61 -10.04 -0.60
C LYS A 57 17.10 -9.88 0.84
N GLU A 58 18.35 -9.47 1.02
CA GLU A 58 18.93 -9.24 2.35
C GLU A 58 18.21 -8.10 3.08
N VAL A 59 17.94 -6.99 2.37
CA VAL A 59 17.19 -5.85 2.91
C VAL A 59 15.77 -6.26 3.29
N TYR A 60 15.14 -7.08 2.45
CA TYR A 60 13.79 -7.58 2.70
C TYR A 60 13.70 -8.45 3.96
N GLU A 61 14.65 -9.38 4.15
CA GLU A 61 14.70 -10.23 5.34
C GLU A 61 14.96 -9.40 6.62
N LYS A 62 15.85 -8.42 6.56
CA LYS A 62 16.06 -7.48 7.67
C LYS A 62 14.81 -6.63 7.97
N ALA A 63 14.15 -6.15 6.95
CA ALA A 63 12.91 -5.38 7.10
C ALA A 63 11.79 -6.23 7.74
N LYS A 64 11.67 -7.51 7.37
CA LYS A 64 10.75 -8.47 8.00
C LYS A 64 11.13 -8.73 9.47
N ALA A 65 12.42 -8.77 9.78
CA ALA A 65 12.92 -8.93 11.15
C ALA A 65 12.68 -7.68 12.03
N GLY A 66 12.23 -6.56 11.44
CA GLY A 66 11.90 -5.34 12.16
C GLY A 66 12.97 -4.25 12.12
N ASP A 67 14.04 -4.43 11.34
CA ASP A 67 15.07 -3.39 11.20
C ASP A 67 14.52 -2.13 10.55
N MET A 68 14.60 -1.02 11.29
CA MET A 68 14.05 0.28 10.88
C MET A 68 14.67 0.81 9.59
N ASN A 69 15.99 0.68 9.45
CA ASN A 69 16.70 1.18 8.27
C ASN A 69 16.32 0.35 7.03
N ALA A 70 16.28 -0.98 7.17
CA ALA A 70 15.89 -1.87 6.09
C ALA A 70 14.44 -1.64 5.66
N GLN A 71 13.53 -1.36 6.60
CA GLN A 71 12.14 -1.01 6.30
C GLN A 71 12.04 0.30 5.51
N TYR A 72 12.81 1.32 5.90
CA TYR A 72 12.88 2.58 5.17
C TYR A 72 13.47 2.38 3.77
N GLU A 73 14.59 1.66 3.63
CA GLU A 73 15.22 1.37 2.35
C GLU A 73 14.27 0.63 1.41
N LEU A 74 13.60 -0.39 1.92
CA LEU A 74 12.62 -1.17 1.14
C LEU A 74 11.45 -0.31 0.69
N GLY A 75 10.90 0.51 1.57
CA GLY A 75 9.84 1.47 1.23
C GLY A 75 10.29 2.46 0.16
N ASN A 76 11.52 2.95 0.24
CA ASN A 76 12.10 3.85 -0.75
C ASN A 76 12.34 3.15 -2.11
N CYS A 77 12.75 1.88 -2.12
CA CYS A 77 12.88 1.09 -3.34
C CYS A 77 11.54 0.96 -4.07
N TYR A 78 10.45 0.65 -3.35
CA TYR A 78 9.12 0.59 -3.93
C TYR A 78 8.60 1.96 -4.38
N MET A 79 8.91 3.02 -3.64
CA MET A 79 8.52 4.39 -4.00
C MET A 79 9.21 4.88 -5.27
N THR A 80 10.49 4.56 -5.46
CA THR A 80 11.30 5.06 -6.58
C THR A 80 11.29 4.13 -7.79
N GLY A 81 10.99 2.85 -7.61
CA GLY A 81 11.01 1.85 -8.68
C GLY A 81 12.39 1.52 -9.25
N LYS A 82 13.48 1.74 -8.46
CA LYS A 82 14.85 1.56 -8.97
C LYS A 82 15.30 0.11 -9.10
N ILE A 83 14.89 -0.74 -8.17
CA ILE A 83 15.33 -2.14 -8.09
C ILE A 83 14.13 -3.08 -8.27
N VAL A 84 12.95 -2.62 -7.85
CA VAL A 84 11.66 -3.30 -7.97
C VAL A 84 10.71 -2.42 -8.77
N TYR A 85 9.64 -3.00 -9.31
CA TYR A 85 8.58 -2.18 -9.90
C TYR A 85 8.02 -1.21 -8.87
N GLN A 86 7.76 0.02 -9.34
CA GLN A 86 7.19 1.06 -8.49
C GLN A 86 5.82 0.64 -7.97
N ASP A 87 5.67 0.62 -6.66
CA ASP A 87 4.42 0.28 -5.97
C ASP A 87 4.27 1.16 -4.73
N PHE A 88 3.43 2.17 -4.85
CA PHE A 88 3.22 3.13 -3.77
C PHE A 88 2.45 2.55 -2.58
N GLU A 89 1.64 1.51 -2.78
CA GLU A 89 0.93 0.83 -1.70
C GLU A 89 1.92 0.04 -0.84
N GLN A 90 2.82 -0.72 -1.49
CA GLN A 90 3.91 -1.41 -0.78
C GLN A 90 4.87 -0.43 -0.12
N ALA A 91 5.22 0.67 -0.80
CA ALA A 91 6.04 1.73 -0.22
C ALA A 91 5.44 2.26 1.08
N LEU A 92 4.13 2.58 1.10
CA LEU A 92 3.43 3.05 2.29
C LEU A 92 3.46 2.05 3.44
N ILE A 93 3.27 0.75 3.16
CA ILE A 93 3.31 -0.29 4.20
C ILE A 93 4.66 -0.31 4.90
N TRP A 94 5.76 -0.31 4.14
CA TRP A 94 7.10 -0.38 4.71
C TRP A 94 7.53 0.94 5.34
N LEU A 95 7.20 2.08 4.74
CA LEU A 95 7.48 3.40 5.31
C LEU A 95 6.72 3.63 6.62
N ASN A 96 5.46 3.18 6.74
CA ASN A 96 4.73 3.27 8.00
C ASN A 96 5.40 2.47 9.12
N LYS A 97 5.86 1.25 8.85
CA LYS A 97 6.60 0.44 9.84
C LYS A 97 7.88 1.14 10.32
N ALA A 98 8.62 1.78 9.41
CA ALA A 98 9.81 2.55 9.78
C ALA A 98 9.44 3.84 10.55
N ALA A 99 8.37 4.52 10.17
CA ALA A 99 7.88 5.72 10.83
C ALA A 99 7.37 5.44 12.25
N GLU A 100 6.75 4.29 12.49
CA GLU A 100 6.32 3.85 13.83
C GLU A 100 7.52 3.66 14.78
N GLN A 101 8.68 3.30 14.23
CA GLN A 101 9.94 3.21 14.99
C GLN A 101 10.68 4.55 15.13
N GLY A 102 10.14 5.63 14.53
CA GLY A 102 10.70 6.97 14.66
C GLY A 102 11.59 7.42 13.51
N GLU A 103 11.62 6.72 12.36
CA GLU A 103 12.45 7.11 11.22
C GLU A 103 11.94 8.40 10.54
N PRO A 104 12.65 9.53 10.65
CA PRO A 104 12.16 10.83 10.17
C PRO A 104 12.08 10.91 8.64
N PHE A 105 12.97 10.23 7.90
CA PHE A 105 12.90 10.22 6.44
C PHE A 105 11.71 9.39 5.94
N ALA A 106 11.33 8.32 6.66
CA ALA A 106 10.13 7.56 6.34
C ALA A 106 8.87 8.42 6.52
N MET A 107 8.78 9.17 7.62
CA MET A 107 7.69 10.12 7.88
C MET A 107 7.60 11.18 6.80
N TYR A 108 8.73 11.72 6.36
CA TYR A 108 8.80 12.71 5.29
C TYR A 108 8.29 12.14 3.95
N ASN A 109 8.73 10.93 3.60
CA ASN A 109 8.30 10.26 2.38
C ASN A 109 6.80 9.96 2.39
N ILE A 110 6.22 9.54 3.52
CA ILE A 110 4.77 9.39 3.68
C ILE A 110 4.06 10.72 3.43
N GLY A 111 4.58 11.83 3.95
CA GLY A 111 4.07 13.18 3.69
C GLY A 111 4.04 13.50 2.20
N ILE A 112 5.08 13.16 1.45
CA ILE A 112 5.13 13.33 -0.02
C ILE A 112 4.02 12.49 -0.69
N LEU A 113 3.87 11.22 -0.31
CA LEU A 113 2.85 10.34 -0.91
C LEU A 113 1.44 10.89 -0.71
N TYR A 114 1.12 11.41 0.48
CA TYR A 114 -0.16 12.08 0.73
C TYR A 114 -0.31 13.41 0.01
N SER A 115 0.75 14.20 -0.15
CA SER A 115 0.69 15.48 -0.85
C SER A 115 0.46 15.33 -2.35
N CYS A 116 1.01 14.26 -2.95
CA CYS A 116 0.87 13.94 -4.37
C CYS A 116 -0.33 13.03 -4.68
N GLY A 117 -0.85 12.31 -3.69
CA GLY A 117 -1.90 11.32 -3.89
C GLY A 117 -1.38 10.02 -4.52
N HIS A 118 -0.13 9.65 -4.26
CA HIS A 118 0.47 8.43 -4.78
C HIS A 118 0.16 7.23 -3.84
N GLY A 119 -0.58 6.25 -4.34
CA GLY A 119 -1.01 5.08 -3.56
C GLY A 119 -2.08 5.38 -2.50
N VAL A 120 -2.42 6.65 -2.30
CA VAL A 120 -3.46 7.13 -1.38
C VAL A 120 -4.20 8.32 -1.95
N LYS A 121 -5.40 8.58 -1.44
CA LYS A 121 -6.11 9.81 -1.79
C LYS A 121 -5.29 11.03 -1.32
N GLN A 122 -5.06 11.98 -2.23
CA GLN A 122 -4.36 13.23 -1.93
C GLN A 122 -4.99 13.94 -0.73
N ASN A 123 -4.16 14.30 0.24
CA ASN A 123 -4.58 15.02 1.44
C ASN A 123 -3.46 15.88 2.01
N CYS A 124 -3.48 17.16 1.70
CA CYS A 124 -2.45 18.11 2.15
C CYS A 124 -2.42 18.29 3.68
N SER A 125 -3.57 18.15 4.36
CA SER A 125 -3.61 18.26 5.83
C SER A 125 -2.90 17.09 6.50
N ILE A 126 -3.09 15.87 6.01
CA ILE A 126 -2.37 14.69 6.49
C ILE A 126 -0.88 14.81 6.15
N ALA A 127 -0.54 15.24 4.94
CA ALA A 127 0.84 15.46 4.53
C ALA A 127 1.56 16.44 5.47
N GLN A 128 0.91 17.56 5.84
CA GLN A 128 1.44 18.56 6.78
C GLN A 128 1.72 17.95 8.15
N GLN A 129 0.83 17.10 8.66
CA GLN A 129 1.04 16.41 9.94
C GLN A 129 2.27 15.50 9.89
N TRP A 130 2.46 14.77 8.80
CA TRP A 130 3.63 13.91 8.61
C TRP A 130 4.93 14.70 8.51
N PHE A 131 4.95 15.85 7.81
CA PHE A 131 6.13 16.72 7.76
C PHE A 131 6.46 17.32 9.13
N THR A 132 5.46 17.74 9.90
CA THR A 132 5.67 18.23 11.27
C THR A 132 6.28 17.13 12.13
N ARG A 133 5.70 15.93 12.07
CA ARG A 133 6.18 14.77 12.83
C ARG A 133 7.61 14.36 12.44
N ALA A 134 7.96 14.43 11.16
CA ALA A 134 9.32 14.19 10.68
C ALA A 134 10.31 15.19 11.28
N ASN A 135 9.95 16.48 11.34
CA ASN A 135 10.79 17.54 11.93
C ASN A 135 10.95 17.34 13.45
N GLU A 136 9.89 16.99 14.15
CA GLU A 136 9.94 16.68 15.58
C GLU A 136 10.82 15.47 15.90
N ASN A 137 10.96 14.53 14.96
CA ASN A 137 11.83 13.36 15.07
C ASN A 137 13.25 13.60 14.53
N GLY A 138 13.67 14.86 14.34
CA GLY A 138 15.05 15.21 14.03
C GLY A 138 15.43 15.15 12.55
N LEU A 139 14.46 15.34 11.63
CA LEU A 139 14.73 15.33 10.19
C LEU A 139 15.81 16.36 9.79
N VAL A 140 15.69 17.58 10.31
CA VAL A 140 16.58 18.69 9.96
C VAL A 140 18.01 18.42 10.45
N GLU A 141 18.16 17.89 11.66
CA GLU A 141 19.44 17.52 12.26
C GLU A 141 20.13 16.44 11.43
N ARG A 142 19.42 15.38 11.05
CA ARG A 142 19.97 14.30 10.22
C ARG A 142 20.35 14.77 8.81
N ILE A 143 19.61 15.68 8.21
CA ILE A 143 19.98 16.30 6.92
C ILE A 143 21.27 17.11 7.06
N ASN A 144 21.42 17.88 8.13
CA ASN A 144 22.61 18.69 8.37
C ASN A 144 23.84 17.81 8.62
N GLU A 145 23.71 16.72 9.37
CA GLU A 145 24.77 15.75 9.57
C GLU A 145 25.22 15.09 8.26
N ALA A 146 24.25 14.69 7.41
CA ALA A 146 24.54 14.11 6.11
C ALA A 146 25.29 15.09 5.19
N LYS A 147 24.89 16.35 5.17
CA LYS A 147 25.57 17.41 4.42
C LYS A 147 26.99 17.70 4.96
N ALA A 148 27.19 17.63 6.28
CA ALA A 148 28.50 17.82 6.88
C ALA A 148 29.49 16.70 6.49
N LYS A 149 29.01 15.44 6.46
CA LYS A 149 29.81 14.28 6.03
C LYS A 149 30.22 14.35 4.55
N GLN A 150 29.38 14.91 3.68
CA GLN A 150 29.69 15.09 2.25
C GLN A 150 30.74 16.17 1.99
N LYS A 151 30.87 17.17 2.88
CA LYS A 151 31.86 18.26 2.73
C LYS A 151 33.25 17.88 3.23
N SER A 152 33.38 16.77 3.96
CA SER A 152 34.65 16.30 4.53
C SER A 152 35.32 15.19 3.71
N GLN A 153 34.80 14.88 2.52
CA GLN A 153 35.38 13.99 1.51
C GLN A 153 35.89 14.81 0.32
#